data_afe6a581b5237f9e61f27d6587325c6c
#
_entry.id   afe6a581b5237f9e61f27d6587325c6c
#
_cell.length_a   1.000
_cell.length_b   1.000
_cell.length_c   1.000
_cell.angle_alpha   90.00
_cell.angle_beta   90.00
_cell.angle_gamma   90.00
#
_symmetry.space_group_name_H-M   'P 1'
#
loop_
_entity.id
_entity.type
_entity.pdbx_description
1 polymer ?
#
loop_
_entity_poly.entity_id
_entity_poly.type
_entity_poly.pdbx_seq_one_letter_code
_entity_poly.pdbx_strand_id
1 'polypeptide(L)'
;GKAIYGLDARLPNMLYGAVVRPPRYGATLKKAQAGDTATMKGVVKVVIQEGFAGVVAERRSIARAAAAQIQCEWEGGMTIGQETIEKMVTVQANNSDAVPIQQKGSSKNELGEKIQQAEYRVPVAAHAHLEPQAAL
;
A
#
# COMPACT_ATOMS: atom_id res chain seq x y z
N GLY A 1 16.58 -18.84 -15.14
CA GLY A 1 15.80 -17.87 -15.55
C GLY A 1 15.19 -17.83 -16.94
N LYS A 2 14.14 -18.67 -17.23
CA LYS A 2 13.36 -18.52 -18.48
C LYS A 2 11.96 -17.97 -18.22
N ALA A 3 11.61 -17.69 -16.96
CA ALA A 3 10.30 -17.13 -16.61
C ALA A 3 10.24 -15.66 -17.06
N ILE A 4 9.15 -15.30 -17.72
CA ILE A 4 8.82 -13.93 -18.10
C ILE A 4 7.69 -13.48 -17.19
N TYR A 5 7.97 -12.48 -16.37
CA TYR A 5 6.99 -11.87 -15.47
C TYR A 5 6.21 -10.75 -16.19
N GLY A 6 5.06 -10.36 -15.68
CA GLY A 6 4.26 -9.28 -16.27
C GLY A 6 5.02 -7.97 -16.45
N LEU A 7 5.96 -7.67 -15.54
CA LEU A 7 6.86 -6.49 -15.69
C LEU A 7 7.88 -6.61 -16.83
N ASP A 8 8.17 -7.83 -17.29
CA ASP A 8 9.16 -8.11 -18.35
C ASP A 8 8.54 -8.19 -19.72
N ALA A 9 7.21 -8.30 -19.77
CA ALA A 9 6.48 -8.36 -21.04
C ALA A 9 6.74 -7.12 -21.90
N ARG A 10 6.92 -7.35 -23.20
CA ARG A 10 7.18 -6.31 -24.19
C ARG A 10 6.36 -6.59 -25.44
N LEU A 11 5.62 -5.59 -25.88
CA LEU A 11 4.84 -5.61 -27.10
C LEU A 11 5.33 -4.54 -28.08
N PRO A 12 5.17 -4.74 -29.38
CA PRO A 12 5.45 -3.68 -30.35
C PRO A 12 4.61 -2.43 -30.04
N ASN A 13 5.22 -1.26 -30.09
CA ASN A 13 4.59 0.03 -29.82
C ASN A 13 3.96 0.16 -28.41
N MET A 14 4.45 -0.63 -27.44
CA MET A 14 3.96 -0.60 -26.07
C MET A 14 4.20 0.78 -25.44
N LEU A 15 3.16 1.30 -24.80
CA LEU A 15 3.23 2.50 -23.97
C LEU A 15 3.25 2.11 -22.48
N TYR A 16 3.72 3.02 -21.65
CA TYR A 16 3.87 2.82 -20.21
C TYR A 16 3.00 3.79 -19.43
N GLY A 17 2.19 3.27 -18.53
CA GLY A 17 1.39 4.06 -17.60
C GLY A 17 2.07 4.26 -16.25
N ALA A 18 1.88 5.42 -15.63
CA ALA A 18 2.19 5.67 -14.26
C ALA A 18 1.01 6.39 -13.58
N VAL A 19 0.55 5.84 -12.46
CA VAL A 19 -0.55 6.41 -11.67
C VAL A 19 0.04 7.23 -10.52
N VAL A 20 -0.53 8.41 -10.28
CA VAL A 20 -0.21 9.22 -9.10
C VAL A 20 -0.91 8.61 -7.88
N ARG A 21 -0.12 8.22 -6.89
CA ARG A 21 -0.62 7.57 -5.68
C ARG A 21 -0.78 8.56 -4.55
N PRO A 22 -1.79 8.39 -3.68
CA PRO A 22 -1.95 9.23 -2.50
C PRO A 22 -0.78 9.04 -1.53
N PRO A 23 -0.34 10.12 -0.86
CA PRO A 23 0.78 10.05 0.11
C PRO A 23 0.38 9.38 1.43
N ARG A 24 -0.93 9.22 1.69
CA ARG A 24 -1.49 8.63 2.91
C ARG A 24 -2.55 7.61 2.54
N TYR A 25 -2.66 6.56 3.35
CA TYR A 25 -3.67 5.53 3.15
C TYR A 25 -5.09 6.11 3.28
N GLY A 26 -5.94 5.82 2.29
CA GLY A 26 -7.33 6.29 2.26
C GLY A 26 -7.49 7.78 1.92
N ALA A 27 -6.43 8.49 1.52
CA ALA A 27 -6.59 9.84 1.00
C ALA A 27 -7.21 9.83 -0.41
N THR A 28 -8.11 10.76 -0.67
CA THR A 28 -8.79 10.95 -1.95
C THR A 28 -8.21 12.12 -2.71
N LEU A 29 -8.11 11.99 -4.04
CA LEU A 29 -7.67 13.08 -4.90
C LEU A 29 -8.79 14.12 -5.02
N LYS A 30 -8.54 15.34 -4.54
CA LYS A 30 -9.48 16.46 -4.64
C LYS A 30 -9.27 17.25 -5.93
N LYS A 31 -8.02 17.50 -6.28
CA LYS A 31 -7.65 18.26 -7.47
C LYS A 31 -6.30 17.80 -7.99
N ALA A 32 -6.14 17.79 -9.32
CA ALA A 32 -4.85 17.58 -9.96
C ALA A 32 -4.64 18.60 -11.06
N GLN A 33 -3.37 18.98 -11.26
CA GLN A 33 -2.96 19.90 -12.33
C GLN A 33 -1.73 19.33 -13.02
N ALA A 34 -1.83 19.19 -14.35
CA ALA A 34 -0.76 18.62 -15.15
C ALA A 34 0.48 19.54 -15.21
N GLY A 35 0.30 20.87 -15.13
CA GLY A 35 1.39 21.80 -15.35
C GLY A 35 2.06 21.54 -16.71
N ASP A 36 3.39 21.57 -16.74
CA ASP A 36 4.18 21.31 -17.92
C ASP A 36 4.35 19.81 -18.26
N THR A 37 3.76 18.93 -17.47
CA THR A 37 3.90 17.48 -17.64
C THR A 37 3.43 17.00 -19.02
N ALA A 38 2.39 17.63 -19.55
CA ALA A 38 1.83 17.27 -20.86
C ALA A 38 2.78 17.58 -22.04
N THR A 39 3.69 18.53 -21.87
CA THR A 39 4.67 18.95 -22.89
C THR A 39 6.03 18.26 -22.76
N MET A 40 6.22 17.42 -21.72
CA MET A 40 7.46 16.67 -21.54
C MET A 40 7.71 15.71 -22.71
N LYS A 41 8.94 15.72 -23.21
CA LYS A 41 9.35 14.83 -24.31
C LYS A 41 9.11 13.36 -23.96
N GLY A 42 8.37 12.66 -24.85
CA GLY A 42 8.03 11.25 -24.68
C GLY A 42 6.80 11.00 -23.81
N VAL A 43 6.13 12.01 -23.29
CA VAL A 43 4.79 11.91 -22.73
C VAL A 43 3.78 11.88 -23.85
N VAL A 44 2.91 10.88 -23.84
CA VAL A 44 1.85 10.69 -24.86
C VAL A 44 0.54 11.32 -24.37
N LYS A 45 0.20 11.13 -23.10
CA LYS A 45 -1.05 11.63 -22.52
C LYS A 45 -0.97 11.78 -21.01
N VAL A 46 -1.52 12.87 -20.50
CA VAL A 46 -1.85 13.04 -19.09
C VAL A 46 -3.36 12.80 -18.93
N VAL A 47 -3.73 11.96 -17.99
CA VAL A 47 -5.13 11.63 -17.68
C VAL A 47 -5.44 12.14 -16.27
N ILE A 48 -6.37 13.06 -16.18
CA ILE A 48 -6.88 13.58 -14.90
C ILE A 48 -8.40 13.44 -14.96
N GLN A 49 -8.93 12.72 -13.96
CA GLN A 49 -10.36 12.49 -13.77
C GLN A 49 -10.69 12.62 -12.30
N GLU A 50 -11.95 12.57 -11.93
CA GLU A 50 -12.38 12.53 -10.54
C GLU A 50 -11.72 11.33 -9.81
N GLY A 51 -11.01 11.63 -8.75
CA GLY A 51 -10.30 10.63 -7.93
C GLY A 51 -9.08 9.98 -8.59
N PHE A 52 -8.67 10.38 -9.81
CA PHE A 52 -7.59 9.72 -10.55
C PHE A 52 -6.69 10.71 -11.29
N ALA A 53 -5.37 10.48 -11.20
CA ALA A 53 -4.39 11.14 -12.06
C ALA A 53 -3.30 10.14 -12.50
N GLY A 54 -2.88 10.23 -13.75
CA GLY A 54 -1.86 9.36 -14.31
C GLY A 54 -1.27 9.89 -15.61
N VAL A 55 -0.19 9.27 -16.05
CA VAL A 55 0.54 9.63 -17.27
C VAL A 55 0.76 8.39 -18.11
N VAL A 56 0.63 8.55 -19.42
CA VAL A 56 1.04 7.56 -20.43
C VAL A 56 2.23 8.13 -21.19
N ALA A 57 3.29 7.34 -21.33
CA ALA A 57 4.53 7.76 -22.01
C ALA A 57 5.16 6.60 -22.79
N GLU A 58 6.10 6.94 -23.68
CA GLU A 58 6.84 5.99 -24.51
C GLU A 58 7.79 5.08 -23.70
N ARG A 59 8.17 5.51 -22.48
CA ARG A 59 9.08 4.77 -21.60
C ARG A 59 8.59 4.83 -20.16
N ARG A 60 8.79 3.74 -19.40
CA ARG A 60 8.46 3.65 -17.98
C ARG A 60 9.10 4.76 -17.14
N SER A 61 10.38 5.07 -17.39
CA SER A 61 11.08 6.14 -16.67
C SER A 61 10.46 7.52 -16.90
N ILE A 62 10.06 7.80 -18.14
CA ILE A 62 9.38 9.06 -18.50
C ILE A 62 8.01 9.12 -17.83
N ALA A 63 7.20 8.06 -17.91
CA ALA A 63 5.89 8.01 -17.27
C ALA A 63 5.99 8.29 -15.77
N ARG A 64 6.94 7.67 -15.06
CA ARG A 64 7.16 7.88 -13.62
C ARG A 64 7.65 9.28 -13.29
N ALA A 65 8.62 9.79 -14.04
CA ALA A 65 9.14 11.16 -13.85
C ALA A 65 8.05 12.20 -14.08
N ALA A 66 7.24 12.03 -15.13
CA ALA A 66 6.13 12.90 -15.45
C ALA A 66 5.01 12.83 -14.39
N ALA A 67 4.64 11.63 -13.94
CA ALA A 67 3.63 11.46 -12.89
C ALA A 67 4.04 12.14 -11.57
N ALA A 68 5.34 12.15 -11.25
CA ALA A 68 5.86 12.82 -10.07
C ALA A 68 5.79 14.36 -10.13
N GLN A 69 5.60 14.95 -11.31
CA GLN A 69 5.47 16.40 -11.49
C GLN A 69 4.02 16.88 -11.46
N ILE A 70 3.03 15.98 -11.50
CA ILE A 70 1.62 16.35 -11.37
C ILE A 70 1.38 16.89 -9.97
N GLN A 71 0.89 18.10 -9.89
CA GLN A 71 0.51 18.73 -8.65
C GLN A 71 -0.85 18.22 -8.21
N CYS A 72 -0.92 17.59 -7.04
CA CYS A 72 -2.15 17.01 -6.51
C CYS A 72 -2.50 17.54 -5.13
N GLU A 73 -3.76 17.90 -4.95
CA GLU A 73 -4.36 18.20 -3.66
C GLU A 73 -5.10 16.96 -3.18
N TRP A 74 -4.76 16.50 -1.98
CA TRP A 74 -5.33 15.31 -1.38
C TRP A 74 -6.14 15.66 -0.14
N GLU A 75 -7.26 14.98 0.06
CA GLU A 75 -8.13 15.16 1.22
C GLU A 75 -8.18 13.88 2.04
N GLY A 76 -8.24 14.03 3.38
CA GLY A 76 -8.32 12.90 4.30
C GLY A 76 -7.06 12.05 4.37
N GLY A 77 -7.28 10.77 4.55
CA GLY A 77 -6.22 9.77 4.73
C GLY A 77 -5.69 9.70 6.15
N MET A 78 -5.23 8.52 6.52
CA MET A 78 -4.63 8.21 7.82
C MET A 78 -3.11 8.17 7.73
N THR A 79 -2.44 8.68 8.75
CA THR A 79 -1.03 8.39 8.98
C THR A 79 -0.95 7.18 9.92
N ILE A 80 -0.59 6.02 9.36
CA ILE A 80 -0.41 4.79 10.12
C ILE A 80 1.08 4.63 10.40
N GLY A 81 1.48 4.87 11.65
CA GLY A 81 2.84 4.63 12.12
C GLY A 81 2.97 3.28 12.81
N GLN A 82 4.21 2.86 13.07
CA GLN A 82 4.53 1.61 13.77
C GLN A 82 3.82 1.51 15.13
N GLU A 83 3.81 2.60 15.90
CA GLU A 83 3.14 2.64 17.20
C GLU A 83 1.62 2.41 17.10
N THR A 84 0.98 2.94 16.05
CA THR A 84 -0.44 2.71 15.80
C THR A 84 -0.72 1.23 15.51
N ILE A 85 0.12 0.61 14.68
CA ILE A 85 0.02 -0.82 14.36
C ILE A 85 0.21 -1.66 15.61
N GLU A 86 1.22 -1.37 16.42
CA GLU A 86 1.51 -2.07 17.67
C GLU A 86 0.32 -1.99 18.64
N LYS A 87 -0.29 -0.81 18.79
CA LYS A 87 -1.50 -0.65 19.61
C LYS A 87 -2.68 -1.47 19.11
N MET A 88 -2.85 -1.56 17.78
CA MET A 88 -3.96 -2.30 17.18
C MET A 88 -3.83 -3.82 17.36
N VAL A 89 -2.61 -4.36 17.37
CA VAL A 89 -2.37 -5.82 17.46
C VAL A 89 -2.02 -6.29 18.88
N THR A 90 -1.80 -5.39 19.83
CA THR A 90 -1.50 -5.74 21.21
C THR A 90 -2.73 -6.31 21.89
N VAL A 91 -2.62 -7.52 22.42
CA VAL A 91 -3.68 -8.15 23.21
C VAL A 91 -3.76 -7.45 24.57
N GLN A 92 -4.95 -6.93 24.88
CA GLN A 92 -5.24 -6.32 26.19
C GLN A 92 -6.24 -7.20 26.95
N ALA A 93 -6.10 -7.23 28.26
CA ALA A 93 -6.95 -8.05 29.14
C ALA A 93 -8.46 -7.76 29.00
N ASN A 94 -8.82 -6.56 28.55
CA ASN A 94 -10.20 -6.10 28.39
C ASN A 94 -10.50 -5.65 26.95
N ASN A 95 -10.03 -6.37 25.95
CA ASN A 95 -10.34 -6.06 24.58
C ASN A 95 -11.79 -6.47 24.26
N SER A 96 -12.71 -5.50 24.33
CA SER A 96 -14.15 -5.71 24.08
C SER A 96 -14.46 -6.19 22.67
N ASP A 97 -13.54 -5.95 21.72
CA ASP A 97 -13.71 -6.28 20.31
C ASP A 97 -13.14 -7.66 19.96
N ALA A 98 -12.53 -8.34 20.93
CA ALA A 98 -12.02 -9.70 20.73
C ALA A 98 -13.16 -10.71 20.71
N VAL A 99 -13.29 -11.44 19.62
CA VAL A 99 -14.26 -12.53 19.48
C VAL A 99 -13.54 -13.86 19.76
N PRO A 100 -13.92 -14.59 20.83
CA PRO A 100 -13.34 -15.89 21.11
C PRO A 100 -13.77 -16.90 20.05
N ILE A 101 -12.83 -17.44 19.29
CA ILE A 101 -13.09 -18.47 18.26
C ILE A 101 -13.24 -19.84 18.93
N GLN A 102 -12.47 -20.09 19.98
CA GLN A 102 -12.50 -21.34 20.72
C GLN A 102 -12.11 -21.10 22.16
N GLN A 103 -12.87 -21.66 23.09
CA GLN A 103 -12.55 -21.68 24.51
C GLN A 103 -12.63 -23.11 25.03
N LYS A 104 -11.54 -23.58 25.65
CA LYS A 104 -11.46 -24.93 26.21
C LYS A 104 -10.75 -24.88 27.57
N GLY A 105 -11.39 -25.42 28.61
CA GLY A 105 -10.88 -25.41 29.96
C GLY A 105 -11.02 -24.07 30.68
N SER A 106 -10.49 -23.98 31.90
CA SER A 106 -10.44 -22.77 32.72
C SER A 106 -9.12 -22.74 33.49
N SER A 107 -8.40 -21.62 33.42
CA SER A 107 -7.15 -21.45 34.17
C SER A 107 -7.33 -20.91 35.57
N LYS A 108 -8.55 -20.54 35.99
CA LYS A 108 -8.78 -19.81 37.26
C LYS A 108 -8.46 -20.62 38.53
N ASN A 109 -8.52 -21.94 38.46
CA ASN A 109 -8.35 -22.82 39.64
C ASN A 109 -7.21 -23.83 39.45
N GLU A 110 -6.43 -23.76 38.38
CA GLU A 110 -5.43 -24.77 38.03
C GLU A 110 -3.99 -24.23 38.07
N LEU A 111 -3.81 -23.00 38.52
CA LEU A 111 -2.48 -22.43 38.68
C LEU A 111 -1.82 -23.03 39.93
N GLY A 112 -0.73 -23.79 39.73
CA GLY A 112 0.09 -24.32 40.79
C GLY A 112 0.83 -23.22 41.57
N GLU A 113 1.58 -23.63 42.62
CA GLU A 113 2.32 -22.70 43.48
C GLU A 113 3.45 -21.93 42.76
N LYS A 114 3.93 -22.46 41.63
CA LYS A 114 5.00 -21.83 40.82
C LYS A 114 4.44 -21.40 39.49
N ILE A 115 4.34 -20.09 39.29
CA ILE A 115 3.86 -19.49 38.04
C ILE A 115 5.08 -18.89 37.30
N GLN A 116 5.22 -19.25 36.03
CA GLN A 116 6.13 -18.57 35.09
C GLN A 116 5.31 -17.75 34.08
N GLN A 117 5.70 -16.51 33.91
CA GLN A 117 5.04 -15.61 32.99
C GLN A 117 6.04 -15.11 31.94
N ALA A 118 5.64 -15.09 30.67
CA ALA A 118 6.45 -14.53 29.58
C ALA A 118 5.55 -13.78 28.61
N GLU A 119 6.08 -12.72 28.02
CA GLU A 119 5.45 -11.97 26.95
C GLU A 119 6.22 -12.21 25.64
N TYR A 120 5.51 -12.59 24.59
CA TYR A 120 6.09 -12.79 23.26
C TYR A 120 5.49 -11.77 22.31
N ARG A 121 6.36 -11.09 21.52
CA ARG A 121 5.95 -10.13 20.51
C ARG A 121 6.36 -10.62 19.13
N VAL A 122 5.39 -10.72 18.24
CA VAL A 122 5.61 -11.04 16.84
C VAL A 122 5.32 -9.77 16.02
N PRO A 123 6.31 -9.25 15.27
CA PRO A 123 6.09 -8.06 14.46
C PRO A 123 5.13 -8.36 13.31
N VAL A 124 4.35 -7.35 12.91
CA VAL A 124 3.53 -7.42 11.70
C VAL A 124 4.46 -7.43 10.49
N ALA A 125 4.30 -8.41 9.63
CA ALA A 125 5.09 -8.57 8.40
C ALA A 125 4.23 -8.40 7.16
N ALA A 126 4.80 -7.78 6.12
CA ALA A 126 4.18 -7.68 4.80
C ALA A 126 4.54 -8.90 3.94
N HIS A 127 3.60 -9.31 3.08
CA HIS A 127 3.78 -10.44 2.16
C HIS A 127 4.66 -10.10 0.95
N ALA A 128 5.73 -9.39 1.06
CA ALA A 128 6.57 -8.92 -0.04
C ALA A 128 6.65 -9.93 -1.21
N HIS A 129 5.77 -9.80 -2.19
CA HIS A 129 5.70 -10.68 -3.35
C HIS A 129 6.96 -10.51 -4.22
N LEU A 130 7.53 -11.63 -4.69
CA LEU A 130 8.66 -11.61 -5.63
C LEU A 130 8.26 -11.02 -6.97
N GLU A 131 7.04 -11.27 -7.43
CA GLU A 131 6.50 -10.63 -8.63
C GLU A 131 5.63 -9.42 -8.23
N PRO A 132 6.07 -8.18 -8.55
CA PRO A 132 5.22 -7.01 -8.39
C PRO A 132 3.97 -7.10 -9.26
N GLN A 133 2.85 -6.56 -8.77
CA GLN A 133 1.63 -6.50 -9.55
C GLN A 133 1.86 -5.69 -10.84
N ALA A 134 1.46 -6.25 -11.95
CA ALA A 134 1.54 -5.65 -13.27
C ALA A 134 0.22 -5.85 -14.03
N ALA A 135 -0.09 -4.94 -14.95
CA ALA A 135 -1.19 -5.04 -15.91
C ALA A 135 -0.69 -4.68 -17.30
N LEU A 136 -1.22 -5.36 -18.32
CA LEU A 136 -0.94 -5.17 -19.73
C LEU A 136 -2.24 -4.91 -20.49
#